data_2b880c4eaf926f99ae9437f19929b06e
#
_entry.id   2b880c4eaf926f99ae9437f19929b06e
#
_cell.length_a   1.000
_cell.length_b   1.000
_cell.length_c   1.000
_cell.angle_alpha   90.00
_cell.angle_beta   90.00
_cell.angle_gamma   90.00
#
_symmetry.space_group_name_H-M   'P 1'
#
loop_
_entity.id
_entity.type
_entity.pdbx_description
1 polymer ?
#
loop_
_entity_poly.entity_id
_entity_poly.type
_entity_poly.pdbx_seq_one_letter_code
_entity_poly.pdbx_strand_id
1 'polypeptide(L)'
;MVQRWWVLGCALAVVCVGGSTSHAQKAEKKPAAKKPPPIELEFPPRLPAGQRVVTDSSPAFLQPTETLVEGVKIAKTPPTVDFLYYPRQDYEGKPWSNWGDSLAINGKYYASIGDHLSQLTSKGDPERVGNAFVFEYDPEQKTFRELLNVRKLLNLPEGHYVPAKIHGRLDMDDEGWLYCSTHRGSTTVTVDKFHYQGDWILRVRPSDGKAEIIACGPVPKHCIPNSVLDPKRKIFYGGTAAGERSDSGGVRFFAYDVNQRKTIFDGPDGPARYMIFAKSTGRIYYTPGKEDMVGPLVRFDPDKPGPPTPINAELGLRSATQETADGMVYTVSRGGRTGEARLFAFNTRTEQATELGPAHVGSQSYITTIDVDPTGRYLYYIPGAHGGSEKDGSAVVQYDVTTKTRKVIAFLHPFYQEKYGVALSGTFSSAVDPDGSKLYITWNANRGGKVWDCCALTVIHIPESERQP
;
A
#
# COMPACT_ATOMS: atom_id res chain seq x y z
N MET A 1 57.70 -28.07 11.77
CA MET A 1 58.48 -28.01 10.53
C MET A 1 57.98 -26.80 9.77
N VAL A 2 58.47 -25.61 9.93
CA VAL A 2 59.74 -24.97 9.48
C VAL A 2 59.89 -25.05 7.95
N GLN A 3 59.77 -23.92 7.32
CA GLN A 3 60.58 -23.20 6.32
C GLN A 3 59.73 -22.25 5.51
N ARG A 4 59.80 -20.94 5.53
CA ARG A 4 60.79 -19.87 5.34
C ARG A 4 61.58 -19.96 4.02
N TRP A 5 61.68 -18.78 3.41
CA TRP A 5 62.68 -18.18 2.46
C TRP A 5 62.07 -17.78 1.12
N TRP A 6 62.37 -16.69 0.36
CA TRP A 6 63.27 -15.51 0.60
C TRP A 6 62.84 -14.39 -0.36
N VAL A 7 63.22 -13.22 0.00
CA VAL A 7 63.27 -11.89 -0.61
C VAL A 7 64.39 -11.79 -1.68
N LEU A 8 64.19 -10.94 -2.69
CA LEU A 8 65.18 -10.14 -3.44
C LEU A 8 64.37 -9.31 -4.44
N GLY A 9 64.43 -8.00 -4.58
CA GLY A 9 65.45 -7.01 -4.37
C GLY A 9 66.15 -6.67 -5.69
N CYS A 10 65.93 -5.47 -6.21
CA CYS A 10 66.80 -4.61 -7.08
C CYS A 10 65.92 -3.82 -8.05
N ALA A 11 65.92 -2.56 -8.14
CA ALA A 11 66.83 -1.41 -8.04
C ALA A 11 66.60 -0.51 -9.29
N LEU A 12 66.31 0.73 -9.02
CA LEU A 12 66.49 2.00 -9.75
C LEU A 12 66.70 2.01 -11.28
N ALA A 13 65.86 2.83 -11.93
CA ALA A 13 66.36 3.76 -12.94
C ALA A 13 65.53 5.07 -12.88
N VAL A 14 66.21 6.14 -12.53
CA VAL A 14 65.77 7.53 -12.60
C VAL A 14 65.93 8.00 -14.04
N VAL A 15 64.88 8.50 -14.67
CA VAL A 15 65.03 9.40 -15.82
C VAL A 15 64.13 10.61 -15.55
N CYS A 16 64.80 11.73 -15.27
CA CYS A 16 64.20 13.06 -15.37
C CYS A 16 64.04 13.42 -16.83
N VAL A 17 62.87 13.93 -17.24
CA VAL A 17 62.79 15.05 -18.20
C VAL A 17 61.37 15.61 -18.27
N GLY A 18 61.25 16.92 -18.16
CA GLY A 18 60.24 17.73 -18.85
C GLY A 18 58.99 18.09 -18.07
N GLY A 19 59.04 19.17 -17.31
CA GLY A 19 57.85 19.86 -16.83
C GLY A 19 56.98 20.40 -17.97
N SER A 20 55.70 20.02 -17.92
CA SER A 20 54.64 20.73 -18.58
C SER A 20 53.63 21.10 -17.54
N THR A 21 53.63 22.36 -17.12
CA THR A 21 52.60 22.96 -16.26
C THR A 21 51.33 23.05 -17.04
N SER A 22 50.47 22.01 -16.96
CA SER A 22 49.10 22.13 -17.37
C SER A 22 48.32 22.92 -16.30
N HIS A 23 48.00 24.16 -16.62
CA HIS A 23 47.01 24.94 -15.88
C HIS A 23 45.67 24.21 -15.97
N ALA A 24 45.29 23.47 -14.94
CA ALA A 24 43.93 23.00 -14.77
C ALA A 24 43.05 24.24 -14.60
N GLN A 25 42.36 24.64 -15.66
CA GLN A 25 41.25 25.60 -15.56
C GLN A 25 40.21 25.01 -14.58
N LYS A 26 40.09 25.63 -13.41
CA LYS A 26 38.96 25.40 -12.51
C LYS A 26 37.70 25.70 -13.31
N ALA A 27 36.94 24.65 -13.67
CA ALA A 27 35.61 24.82 -14.22
C ALA A 27 34.79 25.62 -13.20
N GLU A 28 34.39 26.82 -13.56
CA GLU A 28 33.44 27.63 -12.79
C GLU A 28 32.15 26.82 -12.63
N LYS A 29 31.84 26.48 -11.39
CA LYS A 29 30.53 25.90 -11.06
C LYS A 29 29.46 26.94 -11.46
N LYS A 30 28.69 26.64 -12.50
CA LYS A 30 27.48 27.40 -12.82
C LYS A 30 26.67 27.57 -11.50
N PRO A 31 26.25 28.79 -11.18
CA PRO A 31 25.43 29.01 -9.99
C PRO A 31 24.20 28.10 -10.08
N ALA A 32 23.97 27.33 -9.02
CA ALA A 32 22.79 26.46 -8.93
C ALA A 32 21.54 27.37 -9.10
N ALA A 33 20.70 27.03 -10.07
CA ALA A 33 19.45 27.73 -10.27
C ALA A 33 18.70 27.80 -8.94
N LYS A 34 18.31 28.99 -8.52
CA LYS A 34 17.53 29.18 -7.28
C LYS A 34 16.27 28.32 -7.42
N LYS A 35 16.07 27.41 -6.46
CA LYS A 35 14.81 26.66 -6.38
C LYS A 35 13.65 27.64 -6.36
N PRO A 36 12.60 27.43 -7.15
CA PRO A 36 11.42 28.27 -7.09
C PRO A 36 10.88 28.29 -5.64
N PRO A 37 10.27 29.39 -5.20
CA PRO A 37 9.69 29.47 -3.86
C PRO A 37 8.69 28.32 -3.69
N PRO A 38 8.57 27.75 -2.48
CA PRO A 38 7.59 26.71 -2.21
C PRO A 38 6.18 27.22 -2.53
N ILE A 39 5.41 26.41 -3.27
CA ILE A 39 4.00 26.70 -3.55
C ILE A 39 3.26 26.61 -2.21
N GLU A 40 2.58 27.65 -1.81
CA GLU A 40 1.69 27.62 -0.65
C GLU A 40 0.43 26.83 -1.03
N LEU A 41 0.21 25.70 -0.33
CA LEU A 41 -0.92 24.83 -0.57
C LEU A 41 -2.09 25.21 0.33
N GLU A 42 -3.28 25.28 -0.25
CA GLU A 42 -4.51 25.47 0.50
C GLU A 42 -4.96 24.15 1.17
N PHE A 43 -5.35 24.24 2.45
CA PHE A 43 -5.97 23.13 3.17
C PHE A 43 -7.35 23.58 3.72
N PRO A 44 -8.39 22.72 3.58
CA PRO A 44 -8.43 21.44 2.89
C PRO A 44 -8.27 21.61 1.36
N PRO A 45 -7.76 20.55 0.65
CA PRO A 45 -7.73 20.58 -0.80
C PRO A 45 -9.13 20.75 -1.37
N ARG A 46 -9.27 21.58 -2.42
CA ARG A 46 -10.57 21.94 -2.99
C ARG A 46 -10.61 21.68 -4.49
N LEU A 47 -11.77 21.28 -4.97
CA LEU A 47 -12.09 21.26 -6.39
C LEU A 47 -12.55 22.64 -6.87
N PRO A 48 -12.42 22.96 -8.18
CA PRO A 48 -12.87 24.20 -8.74
C PRO A 48 -14.34 24.51 -8.41
N ALA A 49 -14.65 25.79 -8.22
CA ALA A 49 -16.00 26.29 -7.87
C ALA A 49 -16.60 25.67 -6.59
N GLY A 50 -15.76 25.12 -5.69
CA GLY A 50 -16.23 24.50 -4.44
C GLY A 50 -17.02 23.19 -4.63
N GLN A 51 -16.90 22.57 -5.78
CA GLN A 51 -17.51 21.26 -6.06
C GLN A 51 -16.99 20.22 -5.06
N ARG A 52 -17.85 19.28 -4.68
CA ARG A 52 -17.45 18.15 -3.82
C ARG A 52 -16.91 16.97 -4.62
N VAL A 53 -17.40 16.81 -5.84
CA VAL A 53 -17.01 15.78 -6.79
C VAL A 53 -17.07 16.36 -8.20
N VAL A 54 -16.14 15.93 -9.05
CA VAL A 54 -16.18 16.14 -10.49
C VAL A 54 -16.30 14.80 -11.19
N THR A 55 -17.03 14.77 -12.30
CA THR A 55 -17.21 13.56 -13.12
C THR A 55 -16.68 13.87 -14.51
N ASP A 56 -15.70 13.10 -14.96
CA ASP A 56 -15.05 13.28 -16.25
C ASP A 56 -15.14 12.02 -17.10
N SER A 57 -15.30 12.21 -18.41
CA SER A 57 -15.09 11.20 -19.41
C SER A 57 -14.35 11.85 -20.56
N SER A 58 -13.18 11.31 -20.94
CA SER A 58 -12.33 11.93 -21.95
C SER A 58 -11.57 10.91 -22.76
N PRO A 59 -11.46 11.08 -24.10
CA PRO A 59 -10.53 10.29 -24.91
C PRO A 59 -9.06 10.42 -24.46
N ALA A 60 -8.71 11.50 -23.74
CA ALA A 60 -7.37 11.68 -23.18
C ALA A 60 -6.99 10.58 -22.19
N PHE A 61 -7.96 9.92 -21.53
CA PHE A 61 -7.69 8.77 -20.69
C PHE A 61 -7.14 7.55 -21.43
N LEU A 62 -7.21 7.54 -22.75
CA LEU A 62 -6.67 6.45 -23.57
C LEU A 62 -5.36 6.83 -24.31
N GLN A 63 -4.78 7.97 -23.99
CA GLN A 63 -3.51 8.41 -24.56
C GLN A 63 -2.33 7.81 -23.79
N PRO A 64 -1.55 6.91 -24.42
CA PRO A 64 -0.41 6.29 -23.75
C PRO A 64 0.73 7.28 -23.53
N THR A 65 1.55 6.99 -22.52
CA THR A 65 2.85 7.63 -22.33
C THR A 65 3.91 6.97 -23.20
N GLU A 66 5.03 7.68 -23.43
CA GLU A 66 6.19 7.13 -24.14
C GLU A 66 6.82 5.89 -23.45
N THR A 67 6.52 5.71 -22.18
CA THR A 67 7.03 4.59 -21.36
C THR A 67 6.23 3.31 -21.53
N LEU A 68 5.13 3.31 -22.28
CA LEU A 68 4.28 2.12 -22.45
C LEU A 68 5.07 0.94 -23.03
N VAL A 69 5.05 -0.19 -22.35
CA VAL A 69 5.76 -1.41 -22.77
C VAL A 69 5.07 -2.04 -23.97
N GLU A 70 5.87 -2.55 -24.89
CA GLU A 70 5.38 -3.26 -26.08
C GLU A 70 4.48 -4.46 -25.71
N GLY A 71 3.43 -4.69 -26.47
CA GLY A 71 2.44 -5.76 -26.26
C GLY A 71 1.38 -5.45 -25.21
N VAL A 72 1.44 -4.31 -24.51
CA VAL A 72 0.36 -3.84 -23.64
C VAL A 72 -0.75 -3.24 -24.50
N LYS A 73 -1.98 -3.71 -24.30
CA LYS A 73 -3.17 -3.18 -24.98
C LYS A 73 -3.69 -1.92 -24.28
N ILE A 74 -4.44 -1.11 -25.01
CA ILE A 74 -5.20 0.03 -24.49
C ILE A 74 -6.68 -0.25 -24.69
N ALA A 75 -7.51 0.13 -23.74
CA ALA A 75 -8.97 0.07 -23.88
C ALA A 75 -9.45 0.84 -25.11
N LYS A 76 -10.58 0.45 -25.64
CA LYS A 76 -11.21 1.14 -26.80
C LYS A 76 -12.20 2.21 -26.36
N THR A 77 -12.79 2.01 -25.18
CA THR A 77 -13.79 2.91 -24.62
C THR A 77 -13.23 3.57 -23.37
N PRO A 78 -13.13 4.92 -23.31
CA PRO A 78 -12.68 5.60 -22.13
C PRO A 78 -13.71 5.42 -20.98
N PRO A 79 -13.25 5.22 -19.73
CA PRO A 79 -14.15 5.17 -18.59
C PRO A 79 -14.72 6.56 -18.27
N THR A 80 -15.82 6.57 -17.52
CA THR A 80 -16.24 7.74 -16.74
C THR A 80 -15.56 7.64 -15.37
N VAL A 81 -15.04 8.77 -14.88
CA VAL A 81 -14.29 8.82 -13.62
C VAL A 81 -14.86 9.91 -12.72
N ASP A 82 -15.30 9.53 -11.53
CA ASP A 82 -15.57 10.49 -10.47
C ASP A 82 -14.28 10.76 -9.70
N PHE A 83 -13.99 12.02 -9.39
CA PHE A 83 -12.83 12.43 -8.63
C PHE A 83 -13.24 13.35 -7.48
N LEU A 84 -12.74 13.07 -6.28
CA LEU A 84 -12.99 13.86 -5.07
C LEU A 84 -11.87 13.74 -4.05
N TYR A 85 -11.68 14.79 -3.23
CA TYR A 85 -10.73 14.75 -2.12
C TYR A 85 -11.37 14.17 -0.87
N TYR A 86 -10.54 13.48 -0.06
CA TYR A 86 -10.94 13.01 1.27
C TYR A 86 -11.18 14.19 2.22
N PRO A 87 -12.16 14.11 3.14
CA PRO A 87 -12.28 15.05 4.26
C PRO A 87 -11.11 14.91 5.26
N ARG A 88 -11.06 15.80 6.26
CA ARG A 88 -10.05 15.80 7.34
C ARG A 88 -8.61 16.10 6.91
N GLN A 89 -8.43 16.66 5.75
CA GLN A 89 -7.15 17.18 5.30
C GLN A 89 -7.13 18.72 5.48
N ASP A 90 -7.46 19.19 6.66
CA ASP A 90 -7.70 20.59 7.00
C ASP A 90 -6.45 21.32 7.52
N TYR A 91 -5.31 20.64 7.56
CA TYR A 91 -4.00 21.17 7.90
C TYR A 91 -2.88 20.49 7.09
N GLU A 92 -1.70 21.11 7.07
CA GLU A 92 -0.54 20.50 6.43
C GLU A 92 -0.06 19.29 7.23
N GLY A 93 -0.32 18.09 6.71
CA GLY A 93 0.20 16.83 7.21
C GLY A 93 1.59 16.50 6.64
N LYS A 94 2.19 15.36 7.08
CA LYS A 94 3.47 14.92 6.53
C LYS A 94 3.60 13.41 6.46
N PRO A 95 3.33 12.88 5.31
CA PRO A 95 2.42 13.32 4.24
C PRO A 95 0.99 12.85 4.51
N TRP A 96 -0.03 13.54 4.08
CA TRP A 96 -1.38 12.99 3.97
C TRP A 96 -1.35 11.84 2.97
N SER A 97 -1.71 10.63 3.42
CA SER A 97 -1.53 9.41 2.61
C SER A 97 -2.40 8.25 3.07
N ASN A 98 -2.64 7.31 2.15
CA ASN A 98 -3.13 5.97 2.47
C ASN A 98 -1.96 4.96 2.46
N TRP A 99 -2.14 3.88 3.21
CA TRP A 99 -1.13 2.82 3.34
C TRP A 99 -1.72 1.42 3.43
N GLY A 100 -2.99 1.30 3.78
CA GLY A 100 -3.71 0.06 3.92
C GLY A 100 -4.65 -0.20 2.75
N ASP A 101 -4.92 -1.47 2.50
CA ASP A 101 -5.85 -1.89 1.48
C ASP A 101 -7.29 -1.59 1.89
N SER A 102 -8.15 -1.39 0.91
CA SER A 102 -9.54 -0.98 1.07
C SER A 102 -10.51 -2.14 0.87
N LEU A 103 -11.79 -1.86 1.02
CA LEU A 103 -12.87 -2.84 0.87
C LEU A 103 -14.06 -2.23 0.16
N ALA A 104 -14.57 -2.89 -0.88
CA ALA A 104 -15.86 -2.60 -1.48
C ALA A 104 -16.84 -3.73 -1.14
N ILE A 105 -17.89 -3.43 -0.41
CA ILE A 105 -18.90 -4.39 0.05
C ILE A 105 -20.24 -3.68 0.34
N ASN A 106 -21.34 -4.37 0.16
CA ASN A 106 -22.69 -3.86 0.47
C ASN A 106 -23.00 -2.50 -0.21
N GLY A 107 -22.50 -2.31 -1.45
CA GLY A 107 -22.72 -1.07 -2.21
C GLY A 107 -21.95 0.14 -1.67
N LYS A 108 -20.98 -0.05 -0.79
CA LYS A 108 -20.14 1.01 -0.22
C LYS A 108 -18.65 0.69 -0.41
N TYR A 109 -17.83 1.74 -0.38
CA TYR A 109 -16.39 1.62 -0.38
C TYR A 109 -15.82 2.15 0.93
N TYR A 110 -14.90 1.39 1.53
CA TYR A 110 -14.25 1.71 2.80
C TYR A 110 -12.75 1.85 2.59
N ALA A 111 -12.19 2.96 3.04
CA ALA A 111 -10.75 3.21 2.94
C ALA A 111 -10.24 4.02 4.13
N SER A 112 -8.93 4.00 4.33
CA SER A 112 -8.25 4.75 5.38
C SER A 112 -7.30 5.78 4.82
N ILE A 113 -7.16 6.91 5.50
CA ILE A 113 -6.09 7.89 5.30
C ILE A 113 -5.46 8.26 6.62
N GLY A 114 -4.24 8.78 6.59
CA GLY A 114 -3.55 9.29 7.77
C GLY A 114 -2.63 10.45 7.43
N ASP A 115 -2.30 11.25 8.43
CA ASP A 115 -1.46 12.44 8.27
C ASP A 115 0.04 12.18 8.39
N HIS A 116 0.42 10.95 8.77
CA HIS A 116 1.80 10.51 8.92
C HIS A 116 2.67 11.42 9.82
N LEU A 117 2.04 12.22 10.67
CA LEU A 117 2.75 13.08 11.61
C LEU A 117 3.41 12.26 12.72
N SER A 118 4.48 12.79 13.27
CA SER A 118 5.04 12.33 14.53
C SER A 118 4.88 13.43 15.57
N GLN A 119 4.74 13.03 16.83
CA GLN A 119 4.69 13.98 17.97
C GLN A 119 5.88 14.93 18.04
N LEU A 120 7.03 14.52 17.49
CA LEU A 120 8.24 15.34 17.45
C LEU A 120 8.22 16.44 16.39
N THR A 121 7.34 16.35 15.39
CA THR A 121 7.22 17.34 14.32
C THR A 121 6.07 18.33 14.53
N SER A 122 5.17 18.04 15.44
CA SER A 122 4.07 18.93 15.84
C SER A 122 4.60 20.00 16.83
N LYS A 123 5.25 21.03 16.33
CA LYS A 123 5.73 22.15 17.13
C LYS A 123 4.54 22.89 17.76
N GLY A 124 4.24 22.55 19.00
CA GLY A 124 3.37 23.36 19.85
C GLY A 124 1.87 23.31 19.58
N ASP A 125 1.41 22.49 18.64
CA ASP A 125 -0.02 22.29 18.36
C ASP A 125 -0.45 20.89 18.81
N PRO A 126 -1.13 20.76 19.95
CA PRO A 126 -1.55 19.46 20.49
C PRO A 126 -2.57 18.75 19.58
N GLU A 127 -3.18 19.44 18.61
CA GLU A 127 -4.11 18.84 17.67
C GLU A 127 -3.42 18.20 16.47
N ARG A 128 -2.14 18.49 16.24
CA ARG A 128 -1.33 17.95 15.15
C ARG A 128 -0.40 16.83 15.58
N VAL A 129 -0.87 15.90 16.35
CA VAL A 129 -0.07 14.76 16.87
C VAL A 129 -0.51 13.45 16.24
N GLY A 130 -0.28 13.25 14.98
CA GLY A 130 -0.58 12.02 14.27
C GLY A 130 -2.03 11.55 14.40
N ASN A 131 -2.68 11.27 13.28
CA ASN A 131 -4.01 10.68 13.28
C ASN A 131 -4.23 9.84 12.03
N ALA A 132 -5.16 8.90 12.13
CA ALA A 132 -5.66 8.11 11.02
C ALA A 132 -7.18 8.03 11.09
N PHE A 133 -7.79 7.88 9.92
CA PHE A 133 -9.23 7.88 9.76
C PHE A 133 -9.66 6.69 8.89
N VAL A 134 -10.86 6.18 9.12
CA VAL A 134 -11.57 5.31 8.19
C VAL A 134 -12.80 6.02 7.71
N PHE A 135 -13.01 6.00 6.40
CA PHE A 135 -14.17 6.58 5.73
C PHE A 135 -14.98 5.52 5.01
N GLU A 136 -16.27 5.74 4.97
CA GLU A 136 -17.21 5.10 4.06
C GLU A 136 -17.50 6.08 2.92
N TYR A 137 -17.43 5.61 1.69
CA TYR A 137 -17.89 6.34 0.52
C TYR A 137 -19.18 5.70 -0.01
N ASP A 138 -20.18 6.54 -0.23
CA ASP A 138 -21.43 6.19 -0.88
C ASP A 138 -21.37 6.54 -2.36
N PRO A 139 -21.29 5.55 -3.29
CA PRO A 139 -21.19 5.85 -4.72
C PRO A 139 -22.47 6.39 -5.35
N GLU A 140 -23.64 6.16 -4.74
CA GLU A 140 -24.91 6.69 -5.23
C GLU A 140 -25.05 8.18 -4.89
N GLN A 141 -24.70 8.55 -3.64
CA GLN A 141 -24.78 9.92 -3.18
C GLN A 141 -23.49 10.71 -3.46
N LYS A 142 -22.42 10.01 -3.85
CA LYS A 142 -21.06 10.57 -4.07
C LYS A 142 -20.55 11.35 -2.86
N THR A 143 -20.72 10.79 -1.65
CA THR A 143 -20.36 11.42 -0.38
C THR A 143 -19.53 10.53 0.50
N PHE A 144 -18.67 11.16 1.31
CA PHE A 144 -17.94 10.50 2.39
C PHE A 144 -18.65 10.65 3.73
N ARG A 145 -18.57 9.58 4.54
CA ARG A 145 -18.88 9.58 5.97
C ARG A 145 -17.66 9.13 6.76
N GLU A 146 -17.24 9.90 7.76
CA GLU A 146 -16.23 9.48 8.72
C GLU A 146 -16.82 8.37 9.61
N LEU A 147 -16.17 7.22 9.64
CA LEU A 147 -16.53 6.10 10.51
C LEU A 147 -15.65 6.04 11.75
N LEU A 148 -14.37 6.30 11.58
CA LEU A 148 -13.39 6.17 12.64
C LEU A 148 -12.38 7.31 12.59
N ASN A 149 -12.21 7.97 13.73
CA ASN A 149 -11.10 8.86 14.04
C ASN A 149 -10.29 8.16 15.13
N VAL A 150 -9.11 7.66 14.79
CA VAL A 150 -8.31 6.82 15.68
C VAL A 150 -7.92 7.58 16.94
N ARG A 151 -7.44 8.81 16.81
CA ARG A 151 -7.06 9.63 17.97
C ARG A 151 -8.23 9.85 18.92
N LYS A 152 -9.41 10.17 18.38
CA LYS A 152 -10.63 10.38 19.18
C LYS A 152 -11.06 9.11 19.91
N LEU A 153 -11.00 7.95 19.23
CA LEU A 153 -11.35 6.66 19.84
C LEU A 153 -10.39 6.27 20.95
N LEU A 154 -9.07 6.42 20.70
CA LEU A 154 -8.05 6.03 21.68
C LEU A 154 -8.05 6.95 22.91
N ASN A 155 -8.35 8.24 22.74
CA ASN A 155 -8.43 9.24 23.79
C ASN A 155 -7.27 9.16 24.80
N LEU A 156 -6.04 9.04 24.31
CA LEU A 156 -4.84 8.90 25.13
C LEU A 156 -4.41 10.25 25.73
N PRO A 157 -3.74 10.25 26.91
CA PRO A 157 -3.18 11.45 27.48
C PRO A 157 -2.19 12.14 26.56
N GLU A 158 -1.99 13.45 26.76
CA GLU A 158 -0.97 14.21 26.04
C GLU A 158 0.42 13.56 26.22
N GLY A 159 1.23 13.60 25.18
CA GLY A 159 2.56 12.98 25.16
C GLY A 159 2.57 11.48 24.88
N HIS A 160 1.43 10.81 24.85
CA HIS A 160 1.36 9.42 24.46
C HIS A 160 1.45 9.25 22.93
N TYR A 161 1.93 8.09 22.52
CA TYR A 161 1.96 7.68 21.12
C TYR A 161 0.53 7.59 20.55
N VAL A 162 0.32 8.23 19.40
CA VAL A 162 -0.89 8.06 18.60
C VAL A 162 -0.50 7.58 17.20
N PRO A 163 -1.12 6.52 16.68
CA PRO A 163 -0.81 6.02 15.35
C PRO A 163 -1.28 7.00 14.26
N ALA A 164 -0.43 7.16 13.23
CA ALA A 164 -0.67 8.10 12.14
C ALA A 164 -1.10 7.43 10.84
N LYS A 165 -1.33 6.12 10.86
CA LYS A 165 -1.83 5.38 9.70
C LYS A 165 -2.49 4.05 10.09
N ILE A 166 -3.34 3.58 9.19
CA ILE A 166 -3.83 2.21 9.11
C ILE A 166 -3.10 1.61 7.91
N HIS A 167 -2.39 0.49 8.10
CA HIS A 167 -1.53 -0.09 7.08
C HIS A 167 -1.96 -1.50 6.66
N GLY A 168 -2.67 -2.20 7.53
CA GLY A 168 -3.33 -3.45 7.22
C GLY A 168 -4.56 -3.24 6.34
N ARG A 169 -5.10 -4.33 5.86
CA ARG A 169 -6.31 -4.38 5.07
C ARG A 169 -7.54 -4.08 5.94
N LEU A 170 -8.58 -3.53 5.34
CA LEU A 170 -9.91 -3.44 5.95
C LEU A 170 -10.68 -4.72 5.65
N ASP A 171 -11.23 -5.36 6.67
CA ASP A 171 -12.07 -6.56 6.54
C ASP A 171 -13.36 -6.40 7.32
N MET A 172 -14.46 -6.94 6.80
CA MET A 172 -15.77 -6.89 7.47
C MET A 172 -16.21 -8.30 7.86
N ASP A 173 -16.76 -8.42 9.06
CA ASP A 173 -17.37 -9.67 9.50
C ASP A 173 -18.86 -9.77 9.16
N ASP A 174 -19.44 -10.95 9.40
CA ASP A 174 -20.85 -11.24 9.10
C ASP A 174 -21.85 -10.45 9.98
N GLU A 175 -21.39 -9.82 11.06
CA GLU A 175 -22.16 -8.93 11.92
C GLU A 175 -22.07 -7.46 11.48
N GLY A 176 -21.33 -7.20 10.38
CA GLY A 176 -21.12 -5.87 9.82
C GLY A 176 -20.10 -5.02 10.57
N TRP A 177 -19.23 -5.61 11.38
CA TRP A 177 -18.10 -4.91 11.96
C TRP A 177 -16.94 -4.85 10.96
N LEU A 178 -16.46 -3.64 10.70
CA LEU A 178 -15.26 -3.36 9.91
C LEU A 178 -14.05 -3.30 10.83
N TYR A 179 -13.04 -4.12 10.57
CA TYR A 179 -11.82 -4.25 11.35
C TYR A 179 -10.64 -3.58 10.66
N CYS A 180 -9.73 -3.04 11.46
CA CYS A 180 -8.46 -2.53 11.01
C CYS A 180 -7.38 -2.67 12.09
N SER A 181 -6.12 -2.58 11.67
CA SER A 181 -4.98 -2.44 12.57
C SER A 181 -4.25 -1.12 12.33
N THR A 182 -3.71 -0.55 13.40
CA THR A 182 -2.95 0.69 13.30
C THR A 182 -1.47 0.44 13.05
N HIS A 183 -0.78 1.51 12.62
CA HIS A 183 0.65 1.49 12.37
C HIS A 183 1.24 2.88 12.64
N ARG A 184 2.49 2.91 13.07
CA ARG A 184 3.23 4.16 13.30
C ARG A 184 3.39 5.00 12.02
N GLY A 185 3.44 6.31 12.18
CA GLY A 185 3.94 7.23 11.15
C GLY A 185 5.47 7.29 11.11
N SER A 186 6.12 7.18 12.29
CA SER A 186 7.57 7.26 12.44
C SER A 186 8.06 6.30 13.53
N THR A 187 9.29 5.76 13.37
CA THR A 187 9.94 4.94 14.39
C THR A 187 10.47 5.76 15.58
N THR A 188 10.48 7.08 15.48
CA THR A 188 10.95 7.98 16.54
C THR A 188 9.96 8.15 17.67
N VAL A 189 8.71 7.73 17.48
CA VAL A 189 7.63 7.87 18.46
C VAL A 189 7.18 6.53 19.07
N THR A 190 7.69 5.41 18.58
CA THR A 190 7.37 4.07 19.09
C THR A 190 8.40 3.64 20.14
N VAL A 191 8.60 4.50 21.13
CA VAL A 191 9.59 4.33 22.21
C VAL A 191 8.92 4.54 23.58
N ASP A 192 9.57 4.11 24.64
CA ASP A 192 9.03 4.20 26.01
C ASP A 192 8.72 5.62 26.47
N LYS A 193 9.47 6.61 25.98
CA LYS A 193 9.20 8.03 26.25
C LYS A 193 7.78 8.43 25.89
N PHE A 194 7.17 7.83 24.89
CA PHE A 194 5.80 8.09 24.44
C PHE A 194 4.83 6.97 24.87
N HIS A 195 5.18 6.19 25.89
CA HIS A 195 4.37 5.13 26.46
C HIS A 195 3.89 4.10 25.42
N TYR A 196 4.73 3.83 24.39
CA TYR A 196 4.38 2.88 23.34
C TYR A 196 4.29 1.45 23.88
N GLN A 197 3.12 0.82 23.77
CA GLN A 197 2.88 -0.56 24.19
C GLN A 197 2.71 -1.53 23.02
N GLY A 198 2.64 -1.02 21.80
CA GLY A 198 2.30 -1.70 20.56
C GLY A 198 1.15 -1.00 19.86
N ASP A 199 0.79 -1.48 18.67
CA ASP A 199 -0.33 -0.93 17.91
C ASP A 199 -1.65 -1.64 18.23
N TRP A 200 -2.76 -1.11 17.72
CA TRP A 200 -4.11 -1.51 18.12
C TRP A 200 -4.79 -2.33 17.03
N ILE A 201 -5.66 -3.24 17.45
CA ILE A 201 -6.75 -3.80 16.65
C ILE A 201 -8.00 -3.02 17.01
N LEU A 202 -8.64 -2.43 16.01
CA LEU A 202 -9.84 -1.60 16.13
C LEU A 202 -10.95 -2.18 15.27
N ARG A 203 -12.20 -1.89 15.64
CA ARG A 203 -13.34 -2.15 14.77
C ARG A 203 -14.37 -1.02 14.86
N VAL A 204 -15.12 -0.84 13.79
CA VAL A 204 -16.26 0.09 13.72
C VAL A 204 -17.41 -0.57 12.99
N ARG A 205 -18.63 -0.33 13.43
CA ARG A 205 -19.83 -0.82 12.75
C ARG A 205 -20.48 0.33 11.95
N PRO A 206 -20.47 0.27 10.61
CA PRO A 206 -21.00 1.34 9.78
C PRO A 206 -22.49 1.65 10.02
N SER A 207 -23.29 0.65 10.36
CA SER A 207 -24.75 0.83 10.52
C SER A 207 -25.16 1.81 11.63
N ASP A 208 -24.38 1.88 12.72
CA ASP A 208 -24.67 2.73 13.88
C ASP A 208 -23.49 3.61 14.32
N GLY A 209 -22.32 3.48 13.66
CA GLY A 209 -21.12 4.25 13.98
C GLY A 209 -20.43 3.84 15.28
N LYS A 210 -20.83 2.71 15.89
CA LYS A 210 -20.17 2.20 17.09
C LYS A 210 -18.74 1.78 16.77
N ALA A 211 -17.76 2.30 17.54
CA ALA A 211 -16.36 1.94 17.41
C ALA A 211 -15.81 1.37 18.72
N GLU A 212 -14.90 0.39 18.62
CA GLU A 212 -14.35 -0.33 19.76
C GLU A 212 -12.85 -0.59 19.60
N ILE A 213 -12.12 -0.52 20.71
CA ILE A 213 -10.75 -1.01 20.84
C ILE A 213 -10.83 -2.51 21.18
N ILE A 214 -10.29 -3.36 20.32
CA ILE A 214 -10.26 -4.81 20.53
C ILE A 214 -9.02 -5.21 21.32
N ALA A 215 -7.85 -4.70 20.90
CA ALA A 215 -6.58 -4.97 21.58
C ALA A 215 -5.60 -3.80 21.42
N CYS A 216 -4.70 -3.66 22.40
CA CYS A 216 -3.49 -2.86 22.32
C CYS A 216 -2.30 -3.80 22.47
N GLY A 217 -1.36 -3.75 21.51
CA GLY A 217 -0.15 -4.58 21.55
C GLY A 217 -0.44 -6.09 21.60
N PRO A 218 -1.20 -6.68 20.66
CA PRO A 218 -1.38 -8.14 20.61
C PRO A 218 -0.03 -8.87 20.56
N VAL A 219 0.97 -8.22 20.00
CA VAL A 219 2.40 -8.48 20.20
C VAL A 219 2.99 -7.21 20.83
N PRO A 220 3.49 -7.28 22.07
CA PRO A 220 4.01 -6.11 22.77
C PRO A 220 5.12 -5.39 22.02
N LYS A 221 5.10 -4.04 22.03
CA LYS A 221 6.11 -3.19 21.38
C LYS A 221 6.23 -3.37 19.87
N HIS A 222 5.26 -4.00 19.20
CA HIS A 222 5.22 -4.16 17.77
C HIS A 222 4.09 -3.36 17.12
N CYS A 223 4.33 -2.83 15.92
CA CYS A 223 3.29 -2.29 15.07
C CYS A 223 2.78 -3.37 14.09
N ILE A 224 1.60 -3.15 13.51
CA ILE A 224 0.89 -4.13 12.69
C ILE A 224 0.77 -3.62 11.25
N PRO A 225 1.79 -3.86 10.40
CA PRO A 225 1.80 -3.38 9.01
C PRO A 225 0.89 -4.16 8.06
N ASN A 226 0.47 -5.35 8.43
CA ASN A 226 -0.46 -6.13 7.64
C ASN A 226 -1.38 -6.98 8.51
N SER A 227 -2.59 -7.20 8.06
CA SER A 227 -3.60 -7.98 8.79
C SER A 227 -4.68 -8.50 7.85
N VAL A 228 -5.32 -9.59 8.27
CA VAL A 228 -6.54 -10.12 7.67
C VAL A 228 -7.44 -10.68 8.77
N LEU A 229 -8.76 -10.66 8.55
CA LEU A 229 -9.76 -11.23 9.44
C LEU A 229 -10.30 -12.54 8.87
N ASP A 230 -10.40 -13.58 9.70
CA ASP A 230 -11.35 -14.68 9.49
C ASP A 230 -12.72 -14.25 10.07
N PRO A 231 -13.67 -13.85 9.22
CA PRO A 231 -14.94 -13.33 9.70
C PRO A 231 -15.80 -14.39 10.37
N LYS A 232 -15.62 -15.66 9.99
CA LYS A 232 -16.39 -16.79 10.51
C LYS A 232 -15.91 -17.22 11.90
N ARG A 233 -14.56 -17.32 12.07
CA ARG A 233 -13.98 -17.73 13.37
C ARG A 233 -13.75 -16.55 14.30
N LYS A 234 -13.87 -15.31 13.80
CA LYS A 234 -13.54 -14.09 14.54
C LYS A 234 -12.08 -14.10 15.02
N ILE A 235 -11.17 -14.55 14.15
CA ILE A 235 -9.74 -14.52 14.40
C ILE A 235 -9.11 -13.43 13.54
N PHE A 236 -8.41 -12.51 14.18
CA PHE A 236 -7.64 -11.46 13.55
C PHE A 236 -6.18 -11.89 13.45
N TYR A 237 -5.68 -12.04 12.23
CA TYR A 237 -4.30 -12.40 11.95
C TYR A 237 -3.49 -11.16 11.62
N GLY A 238 -2.25 -11.09 12.08
CA GLY A 238 -1.36 -9.99 11.77
C GLY A 238 0.09 -10.41 11.60
N GLY A 239 0.75 -9.70 10.69
CA GLY A 239 2.19 -9.62 10.61
C GLY A 239 2.66 -8.36 11.31
N THR A 240 3.79 -8.42 11.99
CA THR A 240 4.28 -7.30 12.79
C THR A 240 5.58 -6.71 12.26
N ALA A 241 5.94 -5.55 12.76
CA ALA A 241 7.29 -5.01 12.68
C ALA A 241 7.67 -4.41 14.06
N ALA A 242 8.92 -4.56 14.45
CA ALA A 242 9.40 -3.98 15.71
C ALA A 242 9.10 -2.48 15.78
N GLY A 243 8.69 -2.00 16.94
CA GLY A 243 8.40 -0.58 17.19
C GLY A 243 9.65 0.27 16.99
N GLU A 244 10.74 -0.06 17.67
CA GLU A 244 12.02 0.61 17.56
C GLU A 244 12.90 0.01 16.46
N ARG A 245 13.72 0.84 15.83
CA ARG A 245 14.71 0.39 14.85
C ARG A 245 15.79 -0.53 15.44
N SER A 246 16.09 -0.34 16.70
CA SER A 246 17.12 -1.09 17.45
C SER A 246 16.63 -2.45 17.93
N ASP A 247 15.33 -2.68 17.88
CA ASP A 247 14.75 -3.94 18.31
C ASP A 247 14.99 -5.03 17.27
N SER A 248 15.72 -6.07 17.68
CA SER A 248 15.99 -7.25 16.84
C SER A 248 14.85 -8.26 16.80
N GLY A 249 13.69 -7.95 17.40
CA GLY A 249 12.53 -8.85 17.54
C GLY A 249 11.93 -9.35 16.23
N GLY A 250 12.42 -8.84 15.09
CA GLY A 250 12.09 -9.33 13.76
C GLY A 250 10.63 -9.11 13.38
N VAL A 251 10.21 -9.82 12.35
CA VAL A 251 8.81 -9.89 11.90
C VAL A 251 8.15 -11.08 12.55
N ARG A 252 7.03 -10.86 13.23
CA ARG A 252 6.28 -11.92 13.89
C ARG A 252 4.93 -12.12 13.22
N PHE A 253 4.40 -13.33 13.31
CA PHE A 253 3.04 -13.66 12.95
C PHE A 253 2.24 -13.91 14.23
N PHE A 254 1.03 -13.35 14.31
CA PHE A 254 0.13 -13.61 15.42
C PHE A 254 -1.29 -13.93 14.94
N ALA A 255 -2.01 -14.69 15.76
CA ALA A 255 -3.44 -14.91 15.66
C ALA A 255 -4.11 -14.44 16.96
N TYR A 256 -5.12 -13.59 16.84
CA TYR A 256 -5.86 -13.01 17.97
C TYR A 256 -7.32 -13.39 17.90
N ASP A 257 -7.81 -14.08 18.93
CA ASP A 257 -9.22 -14.40 19.08
C ASP A 257 -9.98 -13.17 19.59
N VAL A 258 -10.82 -12.60 18.72
CA VAL A 258 -11.58 -11.38 18.99
C VAL A 258 -12.61 -11.61 20.10
N ASN A 259 -13.25 -12.78 20.15
CA ASN A 259 -14.29 -13.10 21.13
C ASN A 259 -13.69 -13.32 22.53
N GLN A 260 -12.57 -14.06 22.59
CA GLN A 260 -11.87 -14.32 23.85
C GLN A 260 -10.94 -13.16 24.26
N ARG A 261 -10.73 -12.18 23.37
CA ARG A 261 -9.83 -11.03 23.58
C ARG A 261 -8.42 -11.44 24.00
N LYS A 262 -7.85 -12.43 23.30
CA LYS A 262 -6.50 -12.91 23.59
C LYS A 262 -5.74 -13.34 22.34
N THR A 263 -4.42 -13.20 22.39
CA THR A 263 -3.51 -13.82 21.43
C THR A 263 -3.49 -15.32 21.62
N ILE A 264 -3.87 -16.08 20.58
CA ILE A 264 -3.91 -17.55 20.60
C ILE A 264 -2.68 -18.17 19.93
N PHE A 265 -1.95 -17.38 19.16
CA PHE A 265 -0.66 -17.74 18.58
C PHE A 265 0.19 -16.49 18.41
N ASP A 266 1.49 -16.59 18.70
CA ASP A 266 2.53 -15.59 18.42
C ASP A 266 3.85 -16.31 18.16
N GLY A 267 4.42 -16.13 16.97
CA GLY A 267 5.66 -16.79 16.54
C GLY A 267 6.56 -15.91 15.68
N PRO A 268 7.85 -16.26 15.55
CA PRO A 268 8.79 -15.58 14.67
C PRO A 268 8.48 -15.81 13.18
N ASP A 269 9.29 -15.20 12.32
CA ASP A 269 9.25 -15.39 10.86
C ASP A 269 7.86 -15.13 10.24
N GLY A 270 7.21 -14.07 10.71
CA GLY A 270 5.90 -13.66 10.21
C GLY A 270 5.95 -13.01 8.82
N PRO A 271 4.77 -12.66 8.26
CA PRO A 271 4.66 -11.98 6.97
C PRO A 271 5.12 -10.53 7.08
N ALA A 272 6.06 -10.14 6.24
CA ALA A 272 6.59 -8.78 6.27
C ALA A 272 5.58 -7.74 5.70
N ARG A 273 4.78 -8.11 4.70
CA ARG A 273 3.90 -7.17 3.98
C ARG A 273 2.49 -7.63 3.73
N TYR A 274 2.28 -8.89 3.41
CA TYR A 274 0.95 -9.40 3.05
C TYR A 274 0.78 -10.86 3.44
N MET A 275 -0.47 -11.31 3.50
CA MET A 275 -0.84 -12.70 3.71
C MET A 275 -2.11 -13.03 2.94
N ILE A 276 -2.23 -14.27 2.51
CA ILE A 276 -3.41 -14.81 1.86
C ILE A 276 -4.32 -15.41 2.93
N PHE A 277 -5.59 -15.01 2.91
CA PHE A 277 -6.65 -15.66 3.66
C PHE A 277 -7.50 -16.51 2.72
N ALA A 278 -7.47 -17.83 2.91
CA ALA A 278 -8.33 -18.76 2.19
C ALA A 278 -9.69 -18.87 2.91
N LYS A 279 -10.69 -18.14 2.41
CA LYS A 279 -12.06 -18.12 2.99
C LYS A 279 -12.69 -19.50 3.06
N SER A 280 -12.38 -20.36 2.09
CA SER A 280 -12.91 -21.72 1.97
C SER A 280 -12.45 -22.66 3.09
N THR A 281 -11.25 -22.41 3.67
CA THR A 281 -10.64 -23.29 4.67
C THR A 281 -10.31 -22.58 6.00
N GLY A 282 -10.26 -21.23 6.01
CA GLY A 282 -9.79 -20.42 7.11
C GLY A 282 -8.25 -20.38 7.23
N ARG A 283 -7.52 -21.01 6.32
CA ARG A 283 -6.07 -21.06 6.35
C ARG A 283 -5.44 -19.74 5.95
N ILE A 284 -4.28 -19.47 6.55
CA ILE A 284 -3.44 -18.32 6.22
C ILE A 284 -2.18 -18.82 5.54
N TYR A 285 -1.80 -18.15 4.44
CA TYR A 285 -0.54 -18.43 3.75
C TYR A 285 0.29 -17.16 3.63
N TYR A 286 1.61 -17.28 3.80
CA TYR A 286 2.53 -16.15 3.65
C TYR A 286 3.96 -16.59 3.40
N THR A 287 4.80 -15.67 2.95
CA THR A 287 6.26 -15.85 2.83
C THR A 287 6.93 -15.36 4.11
N PRO A 288 7.68 -16.22 4.84
CA PRO A 288 8.26 -15.83 6.13
C PRO A 288 9.40 -14.81 5.98
N GLY A 289 9.43 -13.82 6.86
CA GLY A 289 10.60 -13.02 7.23
C GLY A 289 11.19 -12.08 6.18
N LYS A 290 10.77 -12.13 4.92
CA LYS A 290 11.33 -11.30 3.84
C LYS A 290 10.27 -10.44 3.17
N GLU A 291 10.69 -9.27 2.76
CA GLU A 291 9.81 -8.37 2.02
C GLU A 291 9.49 -8.96 0.64
N ASP A 292 8.28 -9.48 0.46
CA ASP A 292 7.53 -9.55 -0.79
C ASP A 292 8.31 -10.05 -2.03
N MET A 293 9.50 -10.63 -1.83
CA MET A 293 10.23 -11.36 -2.86
C MET A 293 9.55 -12.69 -3.16
N VAL A 294 9.83 -13.27 -4.31
CA VAL A 294 9.43 -14.64 -4.59
C VAL A 294 10.11 -15.58 -3.59
N GLY A 295 9.32 -16.39 -2.91
CA GLY A 295 9.83 -17.31 -1.91
C GLY A 295 8.81 -18.38 -1.51
N PRO A 296 9.27 -19.35 -0.71
CA PRO A 296 8.45 -20.46 -0.25
C PRO A 296 7.34 -19.96 0.68
N LEU A 297 6.16 -20.58 0.55
CA LEU A 297 5.03 -20.32 1.41
C LEU A 297 5.04 -21.21 2.65
N VAL A 298 4.53 -20.64 3.73
CA VAL A 298 4.09 -21.40 4.91
C VAL A 298 2.57 -21.28 5.05
N ARG A 299 1.97 -22.29 5.67
CA ARG A 299 0.55 -22.38 5.96
C ARG A 299 0.33 -22.41 7.46
N PHE A 300 -0.53 -21.53 7.98
CA PHE A 300 -1.12 -21.63 9.29
C PHE A 300 -2.55 -22.20 9.16
N ASP A 301 -2.86 -23.25 9.93
CA ASP A 301 -4.17 -23.90 9.93
C ASP A 301 -4.83 -23.62 11.30
N PRO A 302 -5.90 -22.82 11.38
CA PRO A 302 -6.53 -22.47 12.65
C PRO A 302 -7.19 -23.67 13.34
N ASP A 303 -7.51 -24.73 12.61
CA ASP A 303 -8.11 -25.94 13.16
C ASP A 303 -7.04 -26.93 13.67
N LYS A 304 -5.75 -26.64 13.44
CA LYS A 304 -4.60 -27.42 13.90
C LYS A 304 -3.59 -26.51 14.60
N PRO A 305 -3.81 -26.20 15.88
CA PRO A 305 -2.94 -25.27 16.62
C PRO A 305 -1.48 -25.70 16.57
N GLY A 306 -0.60 -24.76 16.24
CA GLY A 306 0.83 -24.98 16.14
C GLY A 306 1.52 -23.94 15.24
N PRO A 307 2.86 -24.04 15.10
CA PRO A 307 3.58 -23.14 14.20
C PRO A 307 3.18 -23.35 12.74
N PRO A 308 3.27 -22.31 11.90
CA PRO A 308 3.06 -22.43 10.46
C PRO A 308 3.98 -23.48 9.83
N THR A 309 3.44 -24.23 8.89
CA THR A 309 4.16 -25.34 8.22
C THR A 309 4.52 -24.99 6.79
N PRO A 310 5.74 -25.29 6.30
CA PRO A 310 6.09 -25.12 4.90
C PRO A 310 5.17 -25.92 3.97
N ILE A 311 4.86 -25.35 2.80
CA ILE A 311 4.18 -26.05 1.70
C ILE A 311 5.04 -26.01 0.45
N ASN A 312 4.76 -26.90 -0.51
CA ASN A 312 5.51 -26.97 -1.77
C ASN A 312 4.93 -25.98 -2.79
N ALA A 313 5.02 -24.69 -2.47
CA ALA A 313 4.62 -23.60 -3.36
C ALA A 313 5.51 -22.37 -3.12
N GLU A 314 5.87 -21.70 -4.20
CA GLU A 314 6.62 -20.45 -4.17
C GLU A 314 5.88 -19.38 -4.97
N LEU A 315 5.79 -18.16 -4.44
CA LEU A 315 5.25 -17.01 -5.13
C LEU A 315 5.76 -15.69 -4.53
N GLY A 316 5.52 -14.60 -5.24
CA GLY A 316 5.71 -13.26 -4.71
C GLY A 316 4.44 -12.75 -4.06
N LEU A 317 4.55 -12.17 -2.86
CA LEU A 317 3.41 -11.77 -2.03
C LEU A 317 3.56 -10.34 -1.53
N ARG A 318 3.55 -9.36 -2.47
CA ARG A 318 3.47 -7.95 -2.10
C ARG A 318 2.02 -7.52 -1.88
N SER A 319 1.10 -8.10 -2.63
CA SER A 319 -0.34 -7.98 -2.45
C SER A 319 -1.03 -9.23 -2.98
N ALA A 320 -2.26 -9.47 -2.56
CA ALA A 320 -3.09 -10.58 -3.01
C ALA A 320 -4.56 -10.16 -3.10
N THR A 321 -5.27 -10.76 -4.06
CA THR A 321 -6.72 -10.65 -4.16
C THR A 321 -7.41 -11.39 -3.02
N GLN A 322 -8.71 -11.20 -2.90
CA GLN A 322 -9.54 -12.15 -2.17
C GLN A 322 -9.61 -13.49 -2.93
N GLU A 323 -9.91 -14.56 -2.19
CA GLU A 323 -10.16 -15.88 -2.78
C GLU A 323 -11.43 -15.86 -3.63
N THR A 324 -11.33 -16.32 -4.87
CA THR A 324 -12.47 -16.50 -5.78
C THR A 324 -13.30 -17.73 -5.42
N ALA A 325 -14.48 -17.87 -6.03
CA ALA A 325 -15.39 -19.00 -5.76
C ALA A 325 -14.78 -20.37 -6.09
N ASP A 326 -13.86 -20.43 -7.03
CA ASP A 326 -13.14 -21.65 -7.43
C ASP A 326 -11.86 -21.90 -6.62
N GLY A 327 -11.54 -21.03 -5.65
CA GLY A 327 -10.41 -21.19 -4.73
C GLY A 327 -9.11 -20.59 -5.26
N MET A 328 -9.17 -19.68 -6.23
CA MET A 328 -8.00 -18.99 -6.72
C MET A 328 -7.75 -17.70 -5.94
N VAL A 329 -6.47 -17.42 -5.70
CA VAL A 329 -5.97 -16.13 -5.21
C VAL A 329 -4.88 -15.68 -6.16
N TYR A 330 -4.96 -14.44 -6.60
CA TYR A 330 -3.93 -13.85 -7.45
C TYR A 330 -3.05 -12.94 -6.62
N THR A 331 -1.73 -13.02 -6.87
CA THR A 331 -0.75 -12.24 -6.12
C THR A 331 0.21 -11.52 -7.05
N VAL A 332 0.90 -10.54 -6.52
CA VAL A 332 1.96 -9.82 -7.20
C VAL A 332 3.21 -9.76 -6.34
N SER A 333 4.37 -9.99 -6.96
CA SER A 333 5.66 -9.81 -6.30
C SER A 333 6.06 -8.33 -6.25
N ARG A 334 7.04 -8.03 -5.42
CA ARG A 334 7.64 -6.70 -5.40
C ARG A 334 8.39 -6.43 -6.70
N GLY A 335 8.15 -5.26 -7.26
CA GLY A 335 8.93 -4.69 -8.33
C GLY A 335 9.85 -3.56 -7.84
N GLY A 336 10.28 -2.66 -8.73
CA GLY A 336 11.15 -1.54 -8.43
C GLY A 336 12.62 -1.91 -8.40
N ARG A 337 13.39 -1.54 -7.37
CA ARG A 337 14.83 -1.79 -7.30
C ARG A 337 15.23 -3.26 -7.31
N THR A 338 14.33 -4.16 -7.02
CA THR A 338 14.57 -5.60 -6.90
C THR A 338 14.20 -6.40 -8.14
N GLY A 339 13.78 -5.73 -9.21
CA GLY A 339 13.40 -6.36 -10.47
C GLY A 339 11.97 -6.06 -10.89
N GLU A 340 11.46 -6.84 -11.84
CA GLU A 340 10.11 -6.72 -12.38
C GLU A 340 9.08 -7.30 -11.42
N ALA A 341 7.94 -6.60 -11.26
CA ALA A 341 6.79 -7.19 -10.60
C ALA A 341 6.20 -8.29 -11.49
N ARG A 342 5.91 -9.45 -10.89
CA ARG A 342 5.34 -10.62 -11.56
C ARG A 342 4.04 -11.04 -10.90
N LEU A 343 3.09 -11.46 -11.70
CA LEU A 343 1.80 -11.97 -11.24
C LEU A 343 1.87 -13.48 -11.04
N PHE A 344 1.15 -13.97 -10.04
CA PHE A 344 1.00 -15.38 -9.73
C PHE A 344 -0.47 -15.73 -9.49
N ALA A 345 -0.83 -16.96 -9.80
CA ALA A 345 -2.08 -17.58 -9.39
C ALA A 345 -1.78 -18.68 -8.34
N PHE A 346 -2.49 -18.67 -7.25
CA PHE A 346 -2.40 -19.66 -6.19
C PHE A 346 -3.75 -20.32 -5.97
N ASN A 347 -3.81 -21.63 -6.07
CA ASN A 347 -5.02 -22.39 -5.76
C ASN A 347 -4.98 -22.86 -4.31
N THR A 348 -5.86 -22.32 -3.48
CA THR A 348 -5.91 -22.59 -2.02
C THR A 348 -6.34 -24.03 -1.69
N ARG A 349 -7.00 -24.72 -2.63
CA ARG A 349 -7.47 -26.12 -2.44
C ARG A 349 -6.39 -27.14 -2.74
N THR A 350 -5.57 -26.89 -3.78
CA THR A 350 -4.48 -27.78 -4.19
C THR A 350 -3.12 -27.34 -3.69
N GLU A 351 -3.02 -26.12 -3.16
CA GLU A 351 -1.78 -25.46 -2.72
C GLU A 351 -0.73 -25.36 -3.85
N GLN A 352 -1.20 -25.21 -5.10
CA GLN A 352 -0.35 -25.05 -6.28
C GLN A 352 -0.24 -23.56 -6.65
N ALA A 353 0.98 -23.12 -6.94
CA ALA A 353 1.27 -21.78 -7.46
C ALA A 353 1.71 -21.85 -8.93
N THR A 354 1.29 -20.87 -9.73
CA THR A 354 1.67 -20.73 -11.14
C THR A 354 2.00 -19.26 -11.41
N GLU A 355 3.15 -19.01 -12.03
CA GLU A 355 3.50 -17.67 -12.49
C GLU A 355 2.72 -17.30 -13.76
N LEU A 356 2.15 -16.09 -13.79
CA LEU A 356 1.35 -15.58 -14.90
C LEU A 356 2.14 -14.62 -15.81
N GLY A 357 3.31 -14.15 -15.36
CA GLY A 357 4.18 -13.26 -16.13
C GLY A 357 4.29 -11.84 -15.53
N PRO A 358 4.87 -10.89 -16.31
CA PRO A 358 5.14 -9.53 -15.82
C PRO A 358 3.87 -8.72 -15.58
N ALA A 359 3.88 -7.90 -14.51
CA ALA A 359 2.76 -7.04 -14.15
C ALA A 359 2.92 -5.58 -14.63
N HIS A 360 4.16 -5.08 -14.83
CA HIS A 360 4.41 -3.69 -15.20
C HIS A 360 3.92 -3.38 -16.62
N VAL A 361 3.50 -2.15 -16.84
CA VAL A 361 3.04 -1.65 -18.15
C VAL A 361 3.87 -0.46 -18.65
N GLY A 362 4.76 0.04 -17.81
CA GLY A 362 5.67 1.16 -18.08
C GLY A 362 6.94 1.04 -17.27
N SER A 363 7.50 2.18 -16.90
CA SER A 363 8.75 2.27 -16.10
C SER A 363 8.55 1.92 -14.61
N GLN A 364 7.31 1.98 -14.12
CA GLN A 364 6.96 1.74 -12.72
C GLN A 364 6.50 0.30 -12.54
N SER A 365 7.06 -0.37 -11.55
CA SER A 365 6.79 -1.79 -11.30
C SER A 365 6.37 -2.11 -9.85
N TYR A 366 6.37 -1.13 -8.94
CA TYR A 366 5.97 -1.37 -7.57
C TYR A 366 4.45 -1.33 -7.42
N ILE A 367 3.84 -2.49 -7.16
CA ILE A 367 2.39 -2.69 -7.05
C ILE A 367 2.08 -3.17 -5.64
N THR A 368 1.10 -2.56 -4.98
CA THR A 368 0.78 -2.79 -3.57
C THR A 368 -0.68 -3.12 -3.30
N THR A 369 -1.51 -3.04 -4.32
CA THR A 369 -2.92 -3.44 -4.28
C THR A 369 -3.27 -4.13 -5.58
N ILE A 370 -4.04 -5.19 -5.51
CA ILE A 370 -4.53 -5.98 -6.64
C ILE A 370 -5.91 -6.53 -6.30
N ASP A 371 -6.84 -6.35 -7.20
CA ASP A 371 -8.22 -6.79 -7.06
C ASP A 371 -8.57 -7.78 -8.16
N VAL A 372 -9.52 -8.66 -7.90
CA VAL A 372 -10.10 -9.56 -8.90
C VAL A 372 -11.58 -9.22 -9.08
N ASP A 373 -12.05 -9.20 -10.32
CA ASP A 373 -13.45 -9.03 -10.63
C ASP A 373 -14.29 -10.24 -10.16
N PRO A 374 -15.62 -10.10 -10.03
CA PRO A 374 -16.47 -11.20 -9.53
C PRO A 374 -16.49 -12.44 -10.42
N THR A 375 -16.06 -12.34 -11.68
CA THR A 375 -15.94 -13.49 -12.59
C THR A 375 -14.66 -14.31 -12.36
N GLY A 376 -13.68 -13.75 -11.64
CA GLY A 376 -12.35 -14.34 -11.45
C GLY A 376 -11.42 -14.18 -12.65
N ARG A 377 -11.84 -13.46 -13.70
CA ARG A 377 -11.10 -13.35 -14.95
C ARG A 377 -10.21 -12.12 -15.02
N TYR A 378 -10.67 -10.96 -14.56
CA TYR A 378 -9.93 -9.72 -14.67
C TYR A 378 -9.32 -9.29 -13.34
N LEU A 379 -8.01 -9.02 -13.37
CA LEU A 379 -7.31 -8.42 -12.25
C LEU A 379 -7.14 -6.93 -12.52
N TYR A 380 -7.27 -6.11 -11.48
CA TYR A 380 -7.06 -4.67 -11.55
C TYR A 380 -5.97 -4.24 -10.58
N TYR A 381 -5.05 -3.39 -11.03
CA TYR A 381 -3.96 -2.88 -10.20
C TYR A 381 -3.34 -1.61 -10.77
N ILE A 382 -2.53 -0.92 -9.97
CA ILE A 382 -1.90 0.34 -10.32
C ILE A 382 -0.40 0.26 -10.02
N PRO A 383 0.50 0.34 -11.03
CA PRO A 383 1.94 0.43 -10.81
C PRO A 383 2.38 1.79 -10.26
N GLY A 384 3.49 1.83 -9.51
CA GLY A 384 4.09 3.07 -9.00
C GLY A 384 3.61 3.48 -7.62
N ALA A 385 3.20 2.54 -6.77
CA ALA A 385 2.57 2.82 -5.47
C ALA A 385 3.36 3.75 -4.53
N HIS A 386 4.68 3.71 -4.56
CA HIS A 386 5.54 4.54 -3.68
C HIS A 386 5.84 5.94 -4.23
N GLY A 387 5.04 6.42 -5.17
CA GLY A 387 5.24 7.65 -5.92
C GLY A 387 5.87 7.36 -7.28
N GLY A 388 5.42 8.09 -8.29
CA GLY A 388 5.89 7.94 -9.66
C GLY A 388 4.90 7.28 -10.62
N SER A 389 3.68 6.90 -10.18
CA SER A 389 2.62 6.43 -11.08
C SER A 389 2.38 7.42 -12.23
N GLU A 390 2.48 8.71 -11.95
CA GLU A 390 2.31 9.79 -12.94
C GLU A 390 3.33 9.73 -14.07
N LYS A 391 4.50 9.12 -13.88
CA LYS A 391 5.52 8.93 -14.94
C LYS A 391 5.04 8.01 -16.05
N ASP A 392 4.19 7.05 -15.70
CA ASP A 392 3.54 6.12 -16.62
C ASP A 392 2.06 6.47 -16.84
N GLY A 393 1.70 7.75 -16.64
CA GLY A 393 0.35 8.25 -16.87
C GLY A 393 -0.66 7.90 -15.79
N SER A 394 -0.24 7.49 -14.59
CA SER A 394 -1.12 6.94 -13.53
C SER A 394 -2.02 5.84 -14.10
N ALA A 395 -1.37 4.85 -14.72
CA ALA A 395 -2.03 3.80 -15.48
C ALA A 395 -2.88 2.88 -14.57
N VAL A 396 -4.15 2.71 -14.93
CA VAL A 396 -5.05 1.72 -14.34
C VAL A 396 -5.05 0.48 -15.22
N VAL A 397 -4.54 -0.62 -14.69
CA VAL A 397 -4.28 -1.84 -15.47
C VAL A 397 -5.38 -2.88 -15.21
N GLN A 398 -5.87 -3.47 -16.28
CA GLN A 398 -6.67 -4.68 -16.30
C GLN A 398 -5.81 -5.82 -16.87
N TYR A 399 -5.74 -6.94 -16.16
CA TYR A 399 -5.06 -8.15 -16.63
C TYR A 399 -6.07 -9.28 -16.83
N ASP A 400 -6.15 -9.83 -18.04
CA ASP A 400 -6.97 -11.01 -18.34
C ASP A 400 -6.18 -12.28 -18.02
N VAL A 401 -6.59 -13.02 -16.99
CA VAL A 401 -5.89 -14.25 -16.55
C VAL A 401 -5.98 -15.39 -17.55
N THR A 402 -7.01 -15.40 -18.42
CA THR A 402 -7.21 -16.43 -19.44
C THR A 402 -6.26 -16.23 -20.63
N THR A 403 -6.18 -14.99 -21.12
CA THR A 403 -5.35 -14.66 -22.28
C THR A 403 -3.96 -14.19 -21.91
N LYS A 404 -3.69 -13.98 -20.62
CA LYS A 404 -2.46 -13.39 -20.06
C LYS A 404 -2.13 -12.03 -20.68
N THR A 405 -3.15 -11.22 -20.96
CA THR A 405 -3.03 -9.93 -21.61
C THR A 405 -3.12 -8.79 -20.60
N ARG A 406 -2.13 -7.90 -20.61
CA ARG A 406 -2.18 -6.60 -19.91
C ARG A 406 -2.90 -5.57 -20.79
N LYS A 407 -3.85 -4.85 -20.21
CA LYS A 407 -4.59 -3.77 -20.86
C LYS A 407 -4.68 -2.57 -19.93
N VAL A 408 -4.29 -1.38 -20.38
CA VAL A 408 -4.52 -0.14 -19.63
C VAL A 408 -5.92 0.36 -19.98
N ILE A 409 -6.77 0.51 -18.96
CA ILE A 409 -8.16 1.00 -19.12
C ILE A 409 -8.27 2.51 -18.97
N ALA A 410 -7.29 3.13 -18.28
CA ALA A 410 -7.16 4.58 -18.22
C ALA A 410 -5.72 5.00 -17.90
N PHE A 411 -5.28 6.11 -18.52
CA PHE A 411 -4.16 6.93 -18.10
C PHE A 411 -4.74 8.21 -17.49
N LEU A 412 -4.72 8.35 -16.18
CA LEU A 412 -5.38 9.47 -15.50
C LEU A 412 -4.52 10.75 -15.50
N HIS A 413 -3.20 10.60 -15.58
CA HIS A 413 -2.26 11.69 -15.77
C HIS A 413 -1.85 11.75 -17.28
N PRO A 414 -1.71 12.87 -17.93
CA PRO A 414 -1.67 14.22 -17.34
C PRO A 414 -3.02 14.93 -17.16
N PHE A 415 -4.15 14.33 -17.59
CA PHE A 415 -5.46 14.98 -17.58
C PHE A 415 -5.79 15.66 -16.24
N TYR A 416 -5.63 14.93 -15.12
CA TYR A 416 -5.90 15.48 -13.79
C TYR A 416 -4.91 16.57 -13.38
N GLN A 417 -3.65 16.48 -13.82
CA GLN A 417 -2.66 17.54 -13.60
C GLN A 417 -3.02 18.83 -14.35
N GLU A 418 -3.42 18.72 -15.61
CA GLU A 418 -3.76 19.87 -16.44
C GLU A 418 -5.07 20.53 -15.99
N LYS A 419 -6.08 19.72 -15.69
CA LYS A 419 -7.42 20.21 -15.38
C LYS A 419 -7.59 20.67 -13.94
N TYR A 420 -6.96 19.97 -12.99
CA TYR A 420 -7.19 20.20 -11.55
C TYR A 420 -5.91 20.47 -10.75
N GLY A 421 -4.75 20.49 -11.39
CA GLY A 421 -3.47 20.77 -10.74
C GLY A 421 -3.01 19.67 -9.80
N VAL A 422 -3.48 18.43 -9.99
CA VAL A 422 -3.18 17.30 -9.10
C VAL A 422 -2.57 16.13 -9.86
N ALA A 423 -1.43 15.64 -9.38
CA ALA A 423 -0.81 14.39 -9.84
C ALA A 423 -1.24 13.23 -8.94
N LEU A 424 -1.72 12.14 -9.53
CA LEU A 424 -2.09 10.90 -8.87
C LEU A 424 -0.84 10.02 -8.77
N SER A 425 -0.08 10.16 -7.68
CA SER A 425 1.32 9.70 -7.62
C SER A 425 1.49 8.24 -7.20
N GLY A 426 0.46 7.60 -6.67
CA GLY A 426 0.50 6.19 -6.28
C GLY A 426 -0.63 5.82 -5.34
N THR A 427 -0.78 4.52 -5.12
CA THR A 427 -1.83 4.02 -4.21
C THR A 427 -1.38 2.76 -3.48
N PHE A 428 -1.94 2.55 -2.29
CA PHE A 428 -1.90 1.30 -1.52
C PHE A 428 -3.32 0.73 -1.31
N SER A 429 -4.30 1.29 -2.00
CA SER A 429 -5.70 1.06 -1.67
C SER A 429 -6.56 1.11 -2.93
N SER A 430 -7.05 -0.04 -3.35
CA SER A 430 -8.07 -0.18 -4.39
C SER A 430 -9.08 -1.25 -4.03
N ALA A 431 -10.25 -1.21 -4.64
CA ALA A 431 -11.23 -2.28 -4.55
C ALA A 431 -12.16 -2.25 -5.77
N VAL A 432 -12.43 -3.42 -6.33
CA VAL A 432 -13.50 -3.63 -7.32
C VAL A 432 -14.82 -3.81 -6.57
N ASP A 433 -15.89 -3.19 -7.05
CA ASP A 433 -17.20 -3.41 -6.44
C ASP A 433 -17.74 -4.82 -6.73
N PRO A 434 -18.73 -5.30 -5.93
CA PRO A 434 -19.19 -6.68 -6.03
C PRO A 434 -19.82 -7.07 -7.37
N ASP A 435 -20.26 -6.12 -8.21
CA ASP A 435 -20.77 -6.35 -9.56
C ASP A 435 -19.71 -6.16 -10.67
N GLY A 436 -18.50 -5.76 -10.30
CA GLY A 436 -17.39 -5.53 -11.24
C GLY A 436 -17.52 -4.28 -12.09
N SER A 437 -18.51 -3.41 -11.84
CA SER A 437 -18.76 -2.23 -12.67
C SER A 437 -17.89 -1.03 -12.33
N LYS A 438 -17.34 -0.99 -11.10
CA LYS A 438 -16.53 0.12 -10.61
C LYS A 438 -15.24 -0.38 -9.98
N LEU A 439 -14.20 0.42 -10.18
CA LEU A 439 -12.94 0.28 -9.45
C LEU A 439 -12.72 1.57 -8.65
N TYR A 440 -12.64 1.44 -7.35
CA TYR A 440 -12.30 2.52 -6.42
C TYR A 440 -10.79 2.54 -6.20
N ILE A 441 -10.18 3.73 -6.26
CA ILE A 441 -8.74 3.90 -6.00
C ILE A 441 -8.54 5.11 -5.09
N THR A 442 -7.99 4.88 -3.90
CA THR A 442 -7.57 5.96 -3.01
C THR A 442 -6.13 6.34 -3.31
N TRP A 443 -5.92 7.53 -3.82
CA TRP A 443 -4.62 8.01 -4.27
C TRP A 443 -3.85 8.76 -3.19
N ASN A 444 -2.55 8.50 -3.15
CA ASN A 444 -1.56 9.43 -2.63
C ASN A 444 -1.28 10.45 -3.72
N ALA A 445 -1.68 11.70 -3.50
CA ALA A 445 -1.68 12.73 -4.52
C ALA A 445 -0.77 13.90 -4.18
N ASN A 446 -0.42 14.68 -5.20
CA ASN A 446 0.53 15.78 -5.12
C ASN A 446 0.02 16.99 -5.91
N ARG A 447 -0.11 18.17 -5.27
CA ARG A 447 -0.61 19.40 -5.87
C ARG A 447 0.47 20.47 -6.08
N GLY A 448 1.68 20.26 -5.64
CA GLY A 448 2.66 21.36 -5.69
C GLY A 448 4.09 20.99 -5.38
N GLY A 449 4.59 19.87 -5.88
CA GLY A 449 6.00 19.51 -5.77
C GLY A 449 6.41 18.85 -4.46
N LYS A 450 5.52 18.70 -3.50
CA LYS A 450 5.72 17.81 -2.35
C LYS A 450 5.27 16.41 -2.71
N VAL A 451 6.01 15.40 -2.26
CA VAL A 451 5.57 14.01 -2.37
C VAL A 451 4.41 13.81 -1.40
N TRP A 452 3.22 13.56 -1.92
CA TRP A 452 1.98 13.31 -1.17
C TRP A 452 1.64 14.43 -0.17
N ASP A 453 0.87 15.36 -0.63
CA ASP A 453 0.32 16.43 0.20
C ASP A 453 -1.18 16.26 0.47
N CYS A 454 -1.82 15.35 -0.25
CA CYS A 454 -3.25 15.05 -0.08
C CYS A 454 -3.61 13.64 -0.53
N CYS A 455 -4.82 13.22 -0.12
CA CYS A 455 -5.47 12.00 -0.57
C CYS A 455 -6.71 12.33 -1.39
N ALA A 456 -6.91 11.57 -2.47
CA ALA A 456 -8.08 11.68 -3.32
C ALA A 456 -8.65 10.30 -3.64
N LEU A 457 -9.93 10.23 -3.97
CA LEU A 457 -10.59 9.05 -4.49
C LEU A 457 -10.90 9.26 -5.97
N THR A 458 -10.59 8.25 -6.79
CA THR A 458 -11.22 8.08 -8.09
C THR A 458 -12.14 6.88 -8.08
N VAL A 459 -13.33 7.03 -8.67
CA VAL A 459 -14.24 5.94 -8.96
C VAL A 459 -14.25 5.76 -10.48
N ILE A 460 -13.63 4.69 -10.93
CA ILE A 460 -13.55 4.34 -12.35
C ILE A 460 -14.79 3.52 -12.70
N HIS A 461 -15.71 4.08 -13.48
CA HIS A 461 -16.83 3.33 -14.04
C HIS A 461 -16.32 2.58 -15.27
N ILE A 462 -16.09 1.28 -15.12
CA ILE A 462 -15.50 0.44 -16.15
C ILE A 462 -16.54 0.18 -17.24
N PRO A 463 -16.29 0.60 -18.50
CA PRO A 463 -17.25 0.37 -19.58
C PRO A 463 -17.58 -1.11 -19.72
N GLU A 464 -18.84 -1.43 -19.99
CA GLU A 464 -19.29 -2.81 -20.17
C GLU A 464 -18.53 -3.52 -21.29
N SER A 465 -18.26 -2.83 -22.39
CA SER A 465 -17.44 -3.33 -23.51
C SER A 465 -16.01 -3.73 -23.13
N GLU A 466 -15.49 -3.23 -21.99
CA GLU A 466 -14.15 -3.56 -21.50
C GLU A 466 -14.16 -4.66 -20.41
N ARG A 467 -15.36 -5.10 -19.98
CA ARG A 467 -15.57 -6.16 -19.00
C ARG A 467 -16.09 -7.47 -19.61
N GLN A 468 -16.48 -7.42 -20.88
CA GLN A 468 -16.97 -8.62 -21.58
C GLN A 468 -15.79 -9.46 -22.11
N PRO A 469 -15.95 -10.79 -22.18
CA PRO A 469 -14.93 -11.72 -22.66
C PRO A 469 -14.53 -11.49 -24.12
#